data_7093ed7637cb42213c8a28af034332dd
#
_entry.id   7093ed7637cb42213c8a28af034332dd
#
_cell.length_a   1.000
_cell.length_b   1.000
_cell.length_c   1.000
_cell.angle_alpha   90.00
_cell.angle_beta   90.00
_cell.angle_gamma   90.00
#
_symmetry.space_group_name_H-M   'P 1'
#
loop_
_entity.id
_entity.type
_entity.pdbx_description
1 polymer ?
#
loop_
_entity_poly.entity_id
_entity_poly.type
_entity_poly.pdbx_seq_one_letter_code
_entity_poly.pdbx_strand_id
1 'polypeptide(L)'
;MTTYLVPCGLSILNWMRAYSSGDPNKRYANIDPAAVEDLLDEQEQWRSNEKRELNVWKSTVLEKARAADVEHWDPRVSAETSTLRARRPGGPLITDEDRIVLLASDTDEGISAALCVAAVVAAGNPGRIDGIAEPEDELPPGKATVVRIDGLKPTSLSLGRACEAMGTVLHNALATGPSERIEVHLTGGYKAALLHMLAMTEVAYSRFPSRVSAHYIFEGDGRSATGHDKAVRIGLRRFPRGQLIRMREELSYAKRGLPMRGTPMFEGLAWEKYGDRTRLTDFGRGYLAVLGGTWTPGTNDGGGL
;
A
#
# COMPACT_ATOMS: atom_id res chain seq x y z
N MET A 1 -0.49 -0.28 18.76
CA MET A 1 -0.01 0.39 17.57
C MET A 1 -0.20 -0.51 16.37
N THR A 2 -0.74 0.00 15.26
CA THR A 2 -0.97 -0.79 14.03
C THR A 2 -0.49 0.02 12.83
N THR A 3 0.30 -0.61 11.97
CA THR A 3 0.64 -0.08 10.65
C THR A 3 -0.29 -0.69 9.61
N TYR A 4 -1.03 0.14 8.90
CA TYR A 4 -1.90 -0.23 7.78
C TYR A 4 -1.17 0.04 6.47
N LEU A 5 -0.92 -1.00 5.68
CA LEU A 5 -0.37 -0.88 4.33
C LEU A 5 -1.52 -0.95 3.34
N VAL A 6 -1.74 0.14 2.61
CA VAL A 6 -2.91 0.32 1.75
C VAL A 6 -2.47 0.67 0.33
N PRO A 7 -2.42 -0.29 -0.59
CA PRO A 7 -2.19 0.02 -2.00
C PRO A 7 -3.29 0.95 -2.54
N CYS A 8 -2.90 2.07 -3.15
CA CYS A 8 -3.82 3.07 -3.67
C CYS A 8 -3.98 2.97 -5.19
N GLY A 9 -5.24 3.01 -5.62
CA GLY A 9 -5.64 3.13 -7.01
C GLY A 9 -6.27 4.50 -7.30
N LEU A 10 -6.99 4.56 -8.41
CA LEU A 10 -7.66 5.78 -8.86
C LEU A 10 -9.14 5.86 -8.43
N SER A 11 -9.58 5.01 -7.50
CA SER A 11 -10.98 4.88 -7.12
C SER A 11 -11.57 6.19 -6.61
N ILE A 12 -10.82 6.94 -5.81
CA ILE A 12 -11.25 8.24 -5.29
C ILE A 12 -11.41 9.28 -6.40
N LEU A 13 -10.48 9.35 -7.35
CA LEU A 13 -10.56 10.28 -8.48
C LEU A 13 -11.74 9.95 -9.40
N ASN A 14 -11.97 8.66 -9.64
CA ASN A 14 -13.10 8.19 -10.42
C ASN A 14 -14.43 8.54 -9.74
N TRP A 15 -14.48 8.40 -8.40
CA TRP A 15 -15.65 8.84 -7.63
C TRP A 15 -15.87 10.35 -7.75
N MET A 16 -14.83 11.17 -7.58
CA MET A 16 -14.91 12.62 -7.68
C MET A 16 -15.41 13.08 -9.06
N ARG A 17 -14.86 12.50 -10.14
CA ARG A 17 -15.30 12.78 -11.52
C ARG A 17 -16.78 12.43 -11.74
N ALA A 18 -17.20 11.25 -11.24
CA ALA A 18 -18.60 10.83 -11.35
C ALA A 18 -19.53 11.71 -10.49
N TYR A 19 -19.08 12.15 -9.32
CA TYR A 19 -19.83 13.05 -8.45
C TYR A 19 -20.00 14.43 -9.09
N SER A 20 -18.95 15.05 -9.62
CA SER A 20 -18.99 16.34 -10.32
C SER A 20 -19.87 16.28 -11.57
N SER A 21 -19.89 15.16 -12.29
CA SER A 21 -20.77 14.95 -13.45
C SER A 21 -22.25 14.72 -13.10
N GLY A 22 -22.59 14.69 -11.81
CA GLY A 22 -23.97 14.57 -11.33
C GLY A 22 -24.50 13.15 -11.24
N ASP A 23 -23.67 12.12 -11.23
CA ASP A 23 -24.11 10.73 -11.05
C ASP A 23 -24.89 10.55 -9.74
N PRO A 24 -26.19 10.24 -9.76
CA PRO A 24 -27.01 10.14 -8.56
C PRO A 24 -26.57 8.97 -7.64
N ASN A 25 -25.90 7.96 -8.19
CA ASN A 25 -25.43 6.81 -7.42
C ASN A 25 -24.17 7.11 -6.60
N LYS A 26 -23.56 8.27 -6.82
CA LYS A 26 -22.33 8.71 -6.13
C LYS A 26 -22.56 9.78 -5.08
N ARG A 27 -23.82 10.21 -4.89
CA ARG A 27 -24.20 11.25 -3.91
C ARG A 27 -24.34 10.63 -2.51
N TYR A 28 -23.20 10.43 -1.82
CA TYR A 28 -23.19 9.85 -0.47
C TYR A 28 -23.35 10.88 0.66
N ALA A 29 -23.22 12.19 0.37
CA ALA A 29 -23.29 13.24 1.37
C ALA A 29 -23.71 14.58 0.74
N ASN A 30 -24.03 15.57 1.60
CA ASN A 30 -24.20 16.97 1.20
C ASN A 30 -22.83 17.63 0.95
N ILE A 31 -22.14 17.18 -0.07
CA ILE A 31 -20.85 17.73 -0.49
C ILE A 31 -21.14 18.76 -1.59
N ASP A 32 -20.43 19.88 -1.56
CA ASP A 32 -20.52 20.87 -2.63
C ASP A 32 -19.84 20.34 -3.91
N PRO A 33 -20.59 20.13 -5.01
CA PRO A 33 -19.99 19.66 -6.26
C PRO A 33 -18.92 20.60 -6.83
N ALA A 34 -19.07 21.91 -6.62
CA ALA A 34 -18.10 22.89 -7.11
C ALA A 34 -16.76 22.76 -6.39
N ALA A 35 -16.76 22.48 -5.08
CA ALA A 35 -15.54 22.25 -4.33
C ALA A 35 -14.84 20.94 -4.73
N VAL A 36 -15.59 19.91 -5.13
CA VAL A 36 -15.01 18.67 -5.67
C VAL A 36 -14.41 18.92 -7.06
N GLU A 37 -15.06 19.71 -7.90
CA GLU A 37 -14.56 20.12 -9.22
C GLU A 37 -13.27 20.93 -9.08
N ASP A 38 -13.22 21.92 -8.19
CA ASP A 38 -12.03 22.71 -7.86
C ASP A 38 -10.83 21.82 -7.44
N LEU A 39 -11.10 20.76 -6.66
CA LEU A 39 -10.07 19.82 -6.25
C LEU A 39 -9.57 18.95 -7.41
N LEU A 40 -10.44 18.57 -8.33
CA LEU A 40 -10.07 17.88 -9.56
C LEU A 40 -9.24 18.76 -10.49
N ASP A 41 -9.66 20.02 -10.70
CA ASP A 41 -8.97 20.98 -11.56
C ASP A 41 -7.55 21.27 -11.05
N GLU A 42 -7.36 21.39 -9.74
CA GLU A 42 -6.03 21.53 -9.13
C GLU A 42 -5.11 20.36 -9.46
N GLN A 43 -5.65 19.14 -9.46
CA GLN A 43 -4.88 17.96 -9.82
C GLN A 43 -4.51 17.93 -11.30
N GLU A 44 -5.37 18.38 -12.19
CA GLU A 44 -5.08 18.45 -13.62
C GLU A 44 -4.06 19.55 -13.93
N GLN A 45 -4.13 20.69 -13.24
CA GLN A 45 -3.13 21.76 -13.34
C GLN A 45 -1.75 21.27 -12.84
N TRP A 46 -1.72 20.56 -11.74
CA TRP A 46 -0.46 19.99 -11.23
C TRP A 46 0.13 18.98 -12.21
N ARG A 47 -0.68 18.15 -12.82
CA ARG A 47 -0.26 17.17 -13.83
C ARG A 47 0.38 17.81 -15.07
N SER A 48 -0.07 18.99 -15.45
CA SER A 48 0.45 19.72 -16.61
C SER A 48 1.70 20.57 -16.34
N ASN A 49 2.10 20.72 -15.06
CA ASN A 49 3.21 21.57 -14.67
C ASN A 49 4.52 20.78 -14.55
N GLU A 50 5.46 20.99 -15.46
CA GLU A 50 6.78 20.32 -15.47
C GLU A 50 7.74 20.73 -14.34
N LYS A 51 7.52 21.89 -13.69
CA LYS A 51 8.39 22.43 -12.64
C LYS A 51 7.78 22.29 -11.24
N ARG A 52 7.31 21.13 -10.91
CA ARG A 52 6.55 20.89 -9.69
C ARG A 52 7.39 20.89 -8.42
N GLU A 53 7.07 21.75 -7.50
CA GLU A 53 7.50 21.61 -6.12
C GLU A 53 6.45 20.81 -5.34
N LEU A 54 6.77 19.57 -5.02
CA LEU A 54 5.87 18.60 -4.41
C LEU A 54 5.24 19.11 -3.10
N ASN A 55 6.01 19.87 -2.30
CA ASN A 55 5.53 20.42 -1.04
C ASN A 55 4.51 21.56 -1.24
N VAL A 56 4.69 22.39 -2.27
CA VAL A 56 3.73 23.44 -2.61
C VAL A 56 2.42 22.81 -3.06
N TRP A 57 2.51 21.86 -3.98
CA TRP A 57 1.31 21.15 -4.45
C TRP A 57 0.55 20.42 -3.32
N LYS A 58 1.27 19.73 -2.42
CA LYS A 58 0.66 19.10 -1.23
C LYS A 58 -0.16 20.11 -0.44
N SER A 59 0.39 21.30 -0.19
CA SER A 59 -0.31 22.35 0.56
C SER A 59 -1.59 22.79 -0.14
N THR A 60 -1.53 22.99 -1.45
CA THR A 60 -2.68 23.41 -2.26
C THR A 60 -3.77 22.34 -2.31
N VAL A 61 -3.40 21.08 -2.55
CA VAL A 61 -4.40 19.97 -2.53
C VAL A 61 -5.05 19.84 -1.16
N LEU A 62 -4.31 19.99 -0.08
CA LEU A 62 -4.88 19.92 1.27
C LEU A 62 -5.80 21.12 1.59
N GLU A 63 -5.48 22.29 1.10
CA GLU A 63 -6.36 23.46 1.21
C GLU A 63 -7.68 23.24 0.45
N LYS A 64 -7.60 22.79 -0.80
CA LYS A 64 -8.78 22.45 -1.61
C LYS A 64 -9.58 21.30 -1.00
N ALA A 65 -8.92 20.28 -0.49
CA ALA A 65 -9.60 19.17 0.19
C ALA A 65 -10.37 19.65 1.43
N ARG A 66 -9.84 20.60 2.20
CA ARG A 66 -10.58 21.23 3.29
C ARG A 66 -11.77 22.05 2.81
N ALA A 67 -11.59 22.82 1.75
CA ALA A 67 -12.69 23.58 1.14
C ALA A 67 -13.82 22.65 0.64
N ALA A 68 -13.45 21.46 0.18
CA ALA A 68 -14.38 20.39 -0.20
C ALA A 68 -14.94 19.59 0.98
N ASP A 69 -14.64 19.98 2.22
CA ASP A 69 -15.17 19.37 3.45
C ASP A 69 -14.90 17.85 3.56
N VAL A 70 -13.69 17.42 3.13
CA VAL A 70 -13.33 15.98 3.05
C VAL A 70 -13.43 15.25 4.40
N GLU A 71 -13.40 15.96 5.52
CA GLU A 71 -13.55 15.39 6.86
C GLU A 71 -14.92 14.75 7.07
N HIS A 72 -15.94 15.21 6.34
CA HIS A 72 -17.30 14.69 6.36
C HIS A 72 -17.62 13.73 5.19
N TRP A 73 -16.65 13.47 4.33
CA TRP A 73 -16.86 12.54 3.23
C TRP A 73 -17.13 11.12 3.74
N ASP A 74 -18.12 10.48 3.12
CA ASP A 74 -18.39 9.08 3.39
C ASP A 74 -17.15 8.23 3.02
N PRO A 75 -16.66 7.40 3.91
CA PRO A 75 -15.50 6.53 3.60
C PRO A 75 -15.68 5.63 2.38
N ARG A 76 -16.91 5.46 1.87
CA ARG A 76 -17.19 4.71 0.63
C ARG A 76 -16.76 5.43 -0.66
N VAL A 77 -16.22 6.64 -0.56
CA VAL A 77 -15.68 7.40 -1.71
C VAL A 77 -14.50 6.69 -2.37
N SER A 78 -13.82 5.79 -1.67
CA SER A 78 -12.77 4.96 -2.25
C SER A 78 -12.73 3.56 -1.64
N ALA A 79 -12.16 2.62 -2.38
CA ALA A 79 -11.92 1.25 -1.91
C ALA A 79 -11.00 1.24 -0.69
N GLU A 80 -10.00 2.12 -0.68
CA GLU A 80 -8.99 2.27 0.37
C GLU A 80 -9.63 2.72 1.69
N THR A 81 -10.41 3.80 1.65
CA THR A 81 -11.09 4.34 2.84
C THR A 81 -12.21 3.43 3.34
N SER A 82 -12.92 2.75 2.42
CA SER A 82 -13.91 1.72 2.77
C SER A 82 -13.30 0.60 3.61
N THR A 83 -12.12 0.10 3.21
CA THR A 83 -11.45 -0.99 3.93
C THR A 83 -11.00 -0.54 5.32
N LEU A 84 -10.46 0.67 5.45
CA LEU A 84 -10.08 1.25 6.74
C LEU A 84 -11.33 1.43 7.64
N ARG A 85 -12.43 1.95 7.09
CA ARG A 85 -13.70 2.12 7.81
C ARG A 85 -14.29 0.80 8.28
N ALA A 86 -14.25 -0.24 7.45
CA ALA A 86 -14.73 -1.57 7.83
C ALA A 86 -13.94 -2.19 9.00
N ARG A 87 -12.66 -1.81 9.14
CA ARG A 87 -11.81 -2.20 10.28
C ARG A 87 -12.06 -1.33 11.53
N ARG A 88 -12.61 -0.12 11.36
CA ARG A 88 -12.85 0.87 12.43
C ARG A 88 -14.24 1.50 12.33
N PRO A 89 -15.29 0.71 12.54
CA PRO A 89 -16.65 1.22 12.44
C PRO A 89 -16.88 2.31 13.49
N GLY A 90 -17.36 3.48 13.06
CA GLY A 90 -17.77 4.59 13.94
C GLY A 90 -16.63 5.41 14.57
N GLY A 91 -15.36 5.00 14.43
CA GLY A 91 -14.20 5.73 14.98
C GLY A 91 -13.43 6.54 13.93
N PRO A 92 -12.40 7.29 14.33
CA PRO A 92 -11.49 7.93 13.39
C PRO A 92 -10.74 6.88 12.57
N LEU A 93 -10.45 7.19 11.31
CA LEU A 93 -9.70 6.26 10.42
C LEU A 93 -8.24 6.13 10.87
N ILE A 94 -7.69 7.15 11.51
CA ILE A 94 -6.33 7.15 12.06
C ILE A 94 -6.34 7.64 13.51
N THR A 95 -5.55 7.00 14.38
CA THR A 95 -5.28 7.43 15.75
C THR A 95 -3.83 7.88 15.91
N ASP A 96 -3.47 8.47 17.04
CA ASP A 96 -2.11 8.98 17.29
C ASP A 96 -1.05 7.86 17.33
N GLU A 97 -1.47 6.63 17.57
CA GLU A 97 -0.56 5.47 17.64
C GLU A 97 -0.42 4.71 16.30
N ASP A 98 -1.32 4.94 15.36
CA ASP A 98 -1.34 4.17 14.12
C ASP A 98 -0.50 4.83 13.03
N ARG A 99 -0.09 4.02 12.06
CA ARG A 99 0.50 4.47 10.80
C ARG A 99 -0.38 4.02 9.65
N ILE A 100 -0.72 4.92 8.75
CA ILE A 100 -1.40 4.57 7.51
C ILE A 100 -0.45 4.88 6.37
N VAL A 101 -0.05 3.83 5.66
CA VAL A 101 0.92 3.88 4.58
C VAL A 101 0.19 3.62 3.28
N LEU A 102 0.06 4.66 2.48
CA LEU A 102 -0.64 4.65 1.20
C LEU A 102 0.38 4.40 0.09
N LEU A 103 0.37 3.21 -0.50
CA LEU A 103 1.31 2.82 -1.55
C LEU A 103 0.79 3.33 -2.90
N ALA A 104 1.36 4.42 -3.39
CA ALA A 104 0.98 5.07 -4.64
C ALA A 104 1.88 4.65 -5.80
N SER A 105 1.31 4.56 -7.02
CA SER A 105 2.13 4.49 -8.22
C SER A 105 2.94 5.78 -8.38
N ASP A 106 4.10 5.71 -9.03
CA ASP A 106 4.97 6.85 -9.34
C ASP A 106 4.42 7.71 -10.51
N THR A 107 3.11 7.69 -10.71
CA THR A 107 2.39 8.54 -11.65
C THR A 107 1.75 9.70 -10.92
N ASP A 108 1.60 10.82 -11.61
CA ASP A 108 0.95 12.01 -11.05
C ASP A 108 -0.46 11.71 -10.55
N GLU A 109 -1.24 10.97 -11.33
CA GLU A 109 -2.59 10.56 -10.93
C GLU A 109 -2.58 9.65 -9.69
N GLY A 110 -1.63 8.71 -9.63
CA GLY A 110 -1.52 7.79 -8.47
C GLY A 110 -1.16 8.52 -7.18
N ILE A 111 -0.20 9.44 -7.25
CA ILE A 111 0.18 10.28 -6.10
C ILE A 111 -0.97 11.20 -5.70
N SER A 112 -1.64 11.84 -6.68
CA SER A 112 -2.82 12.69 -6.44
C SER A 112 -3.93 11.92 -5.75
N ALA A 113 -4.28 10.74 -6.27
CA ALA A 113 -5.29 9.88 -5.66
C ALA A 113 -4.93 9.53 -4.21
N ALA A 114 -3.69 9.12 -3.96
CA ALA A 114 -3.24 8.76 -2.62
C ALA A 114 -3.27 9.95 -1.64
N LEU A 115 -2.95 11.17 -2.09
CA LEU A 115 -3.05 12.37 -1.26
C LEU A 115 -4.50 12.72 -0.93
N CYS A 116 -5.43 12.55 -1.87
CA CYS A 116 -6.86 12.71 -1.57
C CYS A 116 -7.34 11.66 -0.56
N VAL A 117 -6.91 10.41 -0.70
CA VAL A 117 -7.18 9.37 0.30
C VAL A 117 -6.59 9.76 1.66
N ALA A 118 -5.35 10.26 1.69
CA ALA A 118 -4.71 10.74 2.92
C ALA A 118 -5.52 11.86 3.59
N ALA A 119 -6.06 12.82 2.81
CA ALA A 119 -6.90 13.90 3.32
C ALA A 119 -8.19 13.37 3.98
N VAL A 120 -8.87 12.42 3.35
CA VAL A 120 -10.07 11.76 3.91
C VAL A 120 -9.71 10.98 5.19
N VAL A 121 -8.61 10.23 5.17
CA VAL A 121 -8.14 9.45 6.32
C VAL A 121 -7.80 10.36 7.51
N ALA A 122 -7.17 11.48 7.23
CA ALA A 122 -6.78 12.48 8.23
C ALA A 122 -7.96 13.37 8.68
N ALA A 123 -9.16 13.17 8.15
CA ALA A 123 -10.33 14.03 8.40
C ALA A 123 -10.00 15.52 8.22
N GLY A 124 -9.39 15.86 7.09
CA GLY A 124 -8.99 17.23 6.76
C GLY A 124 -7.86 17.83 7.63
N ASN A 125 -7.34 17.10 8.62
CA ASN A 125 -6.27 17.59 9.49
C ASN A 125 -4.89 17.41 8.86
N PRO A 126 -4.22 18.49 8.36
CA PRO A 126 -2.92 18.38 7.70
C PRO A 126 -1.81 17.96 8.66
N GLY A 127 -1.99 18.18 9.98
CA GLY A 127 -1.06 17.71 10.99
C GLY A 127 -0.96 16.19 11.05
N ARG A 128 -1.95 15.45 10.50
CA ARG A 128 -1.99 13.99 10.40
C ARG A 128 -1.52 13.46 9.04
N ILE A 129 -1.03 14.31 8.16
CA ILE A 129 -0.46 13.92 6.86
C ILE A 129 1.03 14.23 6.88
N ASP A 130 1.84 13.18 6.80
CA ASP A 130 3.30 13.35 6.77
C ASP A 130 3.78 13.92 5.43
N GLY A 131 3.33 13.35 4.34
CA GLY A 131 3.67 13.78 2.99
C GLY A 131 3.90 12.62 2.05
N ILE A 132 4.83 12.83 1.11
CA ILE A 132 5.28 11.81 0.18
C ILE A 132 6.66 11.37 0.61
N ALA A 133 6.80 10.07 0.78
CA ALA A 133 8.01 9.39 1.24
C ALA A 133 8.50 8.39 0.18
N GLU A 134 9.76 8.04 0.26
CA GLU A 134 10.34 6.90 -0.46
C GLU A 134 10.23 5.61 0.40
N PRO A 135 10.37 4.43 -0.21
CA PRO A 135 10.20 3.15 0.51
C PRO A 135 11.14 2.95 1.71
N GLU A 136 12.29 3.62 1.73
CA GLU A 136 13.32 3.55 2.76
C GLU A 136 13.10 4.52 3.93
N ASP A 137 12.18 5.47 3.77
CA ASP A 137 11.97 6.52 4.77
C ASP A 137 11.29 5.96 6.03
N GLU A 138 11.53 6.63 7.15
CA GLU A 138 10.86 6.33 8.41
C GLU A 138 9.39 6.78 8.34
N LEU A 139 8.51 5.92 8.81
CA LEU A 139 7.07 6.16 8.81
C LEU A 139 6.61 6.60 10.21
N PRO A 140 6.29 7.88 10.43
CA PRO A 140 5.95 8.39 11.76
C PRO A 140 4.58 7.88 12.24
N PRO A 141 4.39 7.65 13.55
CA PRO A 141 3.09 7.31 14.12
C PRO A 141 2.14 8.51 14.07
N GLY A 142 0.83 8.23 14.10
CA GLY A 142 -0.21 9.25 14.05
C GLY A 142 -0.39 9.91 12.69
N LYS A 143 0.29 9.39 11.65
CA LYS A 143 0.32 10.01 10.32
C LYS A 143 -0.18 9.06 9.23
N ALA A 144 -0.78 9.67 8.21
CA ALA A 144 -0.98 9.08 6.90
C ALA A 144 0.19 9.53 6.00
N THR A 145 0.96 8.57 5.51
CA THR A 145 2.13 8.80 4.64
C THR A 145 1.87 8.20 3.28
N VAL A 146 2.05 8.98 2.21
CA VAL A 146 2.01 8.48 0.84
C VAL A 146 3.41 8.01 0.47
N VAL A 147 3.57 6.73 0.18
CA VAL A 147 4.85 6.17 -0.27
C VAL A 147 4.80 5.98 -1.77
N ARG A 148 5.71 6.63 -2.47
CA ARG A 148 5.87 6.52 -3.92
C ARG A 148 6.54 5.20 -4.27
N ILE A 149 5.89 4.38 -5.08
CA ILE A 149 6.40 3.08 -5.51
C ILE A 149 6.87 3.17 -6.96
N ASP A 150 8.19 3.33 -7.15
CA ASP A 150 8.80 3.35 -8.48
C ASP A 150 8.51 2.04 -9.23
N GLY A 151 8.13 2.19 -10.48
CA GLY A 151 7.84 1.06 -11.36
C GLY A 151 6.44 0.47 -11.19
N LEU A 152 5.59 1.01 -10.32
CA LEU A 152 4.19 0.62 -10.23
C LEU A 152 3.38 1.30 -11.35
N LYS A 153 3.69 0.92 -12.60
CA LYS A 153 3.04 1.38 -13.84
C LYS A 153 2.55 0.17 -14.63
N PRO A 154 1.57 0.35 -15.54
CA PRO A 154 1.09 -0.75 -16.39
C PRO A 154 2.09 -1.14 -17.48
N THR A 155 3.39 -0.96 -17.27
CA THR A 155 4.47 -1.38 -18.18
C THR A 155 5.25 -2.53 -17.57
N SER A 156 5.36 -3.65 -18.27
CA SER A 156 5.93 -4.91 -17.76
C SER A 156 7.41 -4.82 -17.30
N LEU A 157 8.15 -3.80 -17.72
CA LEU A 157 9.59 -3.68 -17.44
C LEU A 157 9.95 -3.15 -16.05
N SER A 158 8.98 -2.63 -15.32
CA SER A 158 9.22 -1.94 -14.05
C SER A 158 8.66 -2.66 -12.81
N LEU A 159 7.86 -3.72 -13.00
CA LEU A 159 7.17 -4.40 -11.89
C LEU A 159 8.14 -4.97 -10.85
N GLY A 160 9.31 -5.44 -11.26
CA GLY A 160 10.33 -5.93 -10.33
C GLY A 160 10.83 -4.87 -9.35
N ARG A 161 10.96 -3.60 -9.78
CA ARG A 161 11.28 -2.48 -8.88
C ARG A 161 10.14 -2.20 -7.93
N ALA A 162 8.90 -2.19 -8.42
CA ALA A 162 7.74 -2.01 -7.58
C ALA A 162 7.62 -3.10 -6.50
N CYS A 163 7.91 -4.36 -6.85
CA CYS A 163 7.95 -5.45 -5.89
C CYS A 163 9.05 -5.25 -4.83
N GLU A 164 10.24 -4.83 -5.24
CA GLU A 164 11.34 -4.52 -4.32
C GLU A 164 10.96 -3.37 -3.37
N ALA A 165 10.43 -2.28 -3.89
CA ALA A 165 9.98 -1.11 -3.12
C ALA A 165 8.87 -1.48 -2.12
N MET A 166 7.81 -2.17 -2.55
CA MET A 166 6.74 -2.63 -1.66
C MET A 166 7.26 -3.60 -0.58
N GLY A 167 8.20 -4.47 -0.94
CA GLY A 167 8.85 -5.38 0.01
C GLY A 167 9.68 -4.63 1.05
N THR A 168 10.37 -3.56 0.65
CA THR A 168 11.13 -2.67 1.55
C THR A 168 10.21 -1.96 2.54
N VAL A 169 9.09 -1.39 2.08
CA VAL A 169 8.08 -0.78 2.97
C VAL A 169 7.57 -1.79 4.00
N LEU A 170 7.22 -3.00 3.56
CA LEU A 170 6.74 -4.04 4.46
C LEU A 170 7.83 -4.48 5.45
N HIS A 171 9.09 -4.58 5.01
CA HIS A 171 10.24 -4.86 5.88
C HIS A 171 10.42 -3.78 6.95
N ASN A 172 10.41 -2.52 6.56
CA ASN A 172 10.57 -1.38 7.47
C ASN A 172 9.43 -1.31 8.49
N ALA A 173 8.18 -1.56 8.05
CA ALA A 173 7.05 -1.68 8.97
C ALA A 173 7.23 -2.82 9.98
N LEU A 174 7.83 -3.95 9.59
CA LEU A 174 8.15 -5.04 10.52
C LEU A 174 9.26 -4.70 11.50
N ALA A 175 10.19 -3.82 11.12
CA ALA A 175 11.34 -3.42 11.94
C ALA A 175 11.01 -2.38 13.02
N THR A 176 9.87 -1.67 12.92
CA THR A 176 9.50 -0.57 13.84
C THR A 176 9.32 -1.01 15.29
N GLY A 177 8.91 -2.25 15.55
CA GLY A 177 8.84 -2.76 16.92
C GLY A 177 8.20 -4.15 17.01
N PRO A 178 8.57 -4.94 18.04
CA PRO A 178 8.11 -6.33 18.16
C PRO A 178 6.61 -6.47 18.46
N SER A 179 5.99 -5.47 19.07
CA SER A 179 4.57 -5.45 19.42
C SER A 179 3.66 -4.84 18.36
N GLU A 180 4.23 -4.25 17.31
CA GLU A 180 3.47 -3.60 16.26
C GLU A 180 2.76 -4.61 15.37
N ARG A 181 1.46 -4.37 15.13
CA ARG A 181 0.67 -5.14 14.19
C ARG A 181 0.75 -4.51 12.80
N ILE A 182 0.72 -5.34 11.78
CA ILE A 182 0.71 -4.93 10.39
C ILE A 182 -0.54 -5.50 9.73
N GLU A 183 -1.36 -4.63 9.21
CA GLU A 183 -2.55 -4.99 8.45
C GLU A 183 -2.37 -4.55 6.98
N VAL A 184 -2.36 -5.52 6.07
CA VAL A 184 -2.24 -5.25 4.63
C VAL A 184 -3.64 -5.27 4.01
N HIS A 185 -4.01 -4.18 3.37
CA HIS A 185 -5.30 -4.03 2.72
C HIS A 185 -5.17 -4.29 1.23
N LEU A 186 -5.88 -5.28 0.70
CA LEU A 186 -5.76 -5.75 -0.68
C LEU A 186 -7.00 -5.39 -1.54
N THR A 187 -7.69 -4.31 -1.20
CA THR A 187 -8.92 -3.89 -1.90
C THR A 187 -8.64 -2.86 -2.99
N GLY A 188 -7.86 -1.85 -2.69
CA GLY A 188 -7.48 -0.78 -3.62
C GLY A 188 -6.20 -1.07 -4.39
N GLY A 189 -5.84 -0.16 -5.30
CA GLY A 189 -4.57 -0.17 -5.99
C GLY A 189 -4.55 -0.87 -7.35
N TYR A 190 -3.35 -0.97 -7.91
CA TYR A 190 -3.11 -1.64 -9.18
C TYR A 190 -3.23 -3.16 -9.00
N LYS A 191 -4.19 -3.79 -9.68
CA LYS A 191 -4.57 -5.20 -9.43
C LYS A 191 -3.42 -6.20 -9.57
N ALA A 192 -2.48 -5.99 -10.50
CA ALA A 192 -1.31 -6.84 -10.62
C ALA A 192 -0.40 -6.76 -9.39
N ALA A 193 -0.26 -5.57 -8.79
CA ALA A 193 0.54 -5.38 -7.57
C ALA A 193 -0.07 -6.09 -6.35
N LEU A 194 -1.39 -6.23 -6.29
CA LEU A 194 -2.07 -6.90 -5.18
C LEU A 194 -1.65 -8.36 -5.04
N LEU A 195 -1.44 -9.08 -6.14
CA LEU A 195 -0.96 -10.46 -6.12
C LEU A 195 0.45 -10.56 -5.53
N HIS A 196 1.33 -9.64 -5.92
CA HIS A 196 2.69 -9.56 -5.39
C HIS A 196 2.68 -9.16 -3.91
N MET A 197 1.84 -8.18 -3.55
CA MET A 197 1.68 -7.75 -2.16
C MET A 197 1.14 -8.87 -1.26
N LEU A 198 0.16 -9.66 -1.74
CA LEU A 198 -0.32 -10.84 -1.02
C LEU A 198 0.82 -11.84 -0.79
N ALA A 199 1.58 -12.17 -1.83
CA ALA A 199 2.68 -13.14 -1.74
C ALA A 199 3.79 -12.66 -0.78
N MET A 200 4.15 -11.37 -0.81
CA MET A 200 5.08 -10.77 0.15
C MET A 200 4.52 -10.77 1.57
N THR A 201 3.23 -10.53 1.74
CA THR A 201 2.55 -10.59 3.04
C THR A 201 2.57 -12.01 3.61
N GLU A 202 2.48 -13.05 2.79
CA GLU A 202 2.62 -14.44 3.23
C GLU A 202 4.05 -14.76 3.74
N VAL A 203 5.08 -14.20 3.11
CA VAL A 203 6.46 -14.30 3.61
C VAL A 203 6.61 -13.59 4.96
N ALA A 204 6.09 -12.38 5.08
CA ALA A 204 6.08 -11.61 6.33
C ALA A 204 5.30 -12.32 7.44
N TYR A 205 4.10 -12.83 7.13
CA TYR A 205 3.27 -13.63 8.04
C TYR A 205 3.99 -14.90 8.50
N SER A 206 4.73 -15.54 7.61
CA SER A 206 5.47 -16.76 7.95
C SER A 206 6.57 -16.52 8.99
N ARG A 207 7.13 -15.29 9.01
CA ARG A 207 8.09 -14.85 10.04
C ARG A 207 7.38 -14.41 11.34
N PHE A 208 6.27 -13.69 11.21
CA PHE A 208 5.59 -13.01 12.31
C PHE A 208 4.07 -13.25 12.29
N PRO A 209 3.60 -14.51 12.52
CA PRO A 209 2.21 -14.89 12.32
C PRO A 209 1.22 -14.20 13.28
N SER A 210 1.69 -13.73 14.45
CA SER A 210 0.87 -12.99 15.41
C SER A 210 0.77 -11.49 15.09
N ARG A 211 1.63 -10.97 14.22
CA ARG A 211 1.75 -9.54 13.91
C ARG A 211 1.14 -9.16 12.57
N VAL A 212 1.16 -10.05 11.59
CA VAL A 212 0.78 -9.76 10.21
C VAL A 212 -0.59 -10.33 9.88
N SER A 213 -1.42 -9.54 9.23
CA SER A 213 -2.70 -9.96 8.68
C SER A 213 -2.99 -9.27 7.35
N ALA A 214 -3.85 -9.89 6.53
CA ALA A 214 -4.33 -9.29 5.29
C ALA A 214 -5.85 -9.21 5.29
N HIS A 215 -6.38 -8.15 4.70
CA HIS A 215 -7.80 -7.86 4.64
C HIS A 215 -8.22 -7.43 3.23
N TYR A 216 -9.43 -7.80 2.87
CA TYR A 216 -10.04 -7.45 1.59
C TYR A 216 -11.50 -7.07 1.84
N ILE A 217 -12.01 -6.08 1.12
CA ILE A 217 -13.44 -5.83 1.00
C ILE A 217 -13.89 -6.36 -0.35
N PHE A 218 -14.93 -7.17 -0.31
CA PHE A 218 -15.63 -7.54 -1.54
C PHE A 218 -16.50 -6.34 -1.95
N GLU A 219 -16.16 -5.71 -3.06
CA GLU A 219 -17.00 -4.71 -3.71
C GLU A 219 -18.22 -5.42 -4.30
N GLY A 220 -19.16 -5.80 -3.46
CA GLY A 220 -20.47 -6.29 -3.88
C GLY A 220 -21.32 -5.13 -4.40
N ASP A 221 -22.45 -5.44 -5.05
CA ASP A 221 -23.35 -4.52 -5.77
C ASP A 221 -23.94 -3.34 -4.96
N GLY A 222 -23.21 -2.75 -4.02
CA GLY A 222 -23.58 -1.52 -3.29
C GLY A 222 -24.85 -1.63 -2.44
N ARG A 223 -25.39 -2.82 -2.24
CA ARG A 223 -26.68 -3.07 -1.56
C ARG A 223 -26.58 -3.98 -0.35
N SER A 224 -25.53 -3.86 0.44
CA SER A 224 -25.66 -4.39 1.81
C SER A 224 -26.72 -3.54 2.50
N ALA A 225 -27.84 -4.14 2.82
CA ALA A 225 -28.97 -3.49 3.55
C ALA A 225 -28.54 -2.90 4.90
N THR A 226 -27.32 -3.18 5.36
CA THR A 226 -26.73 -2.70 6.63
C THR A 226 -25.71 -1.57 6.42
N GLY A 227 -25.39 -1.16 5.16
CA GLY A 227 -24.51 -0.02 4.89
C GLY A 227 -23.03 -0.17 5.29
N HIS A 228 -22.62 -1.31 5.79
CA HIS A 228 -21.24 -1.56 6.20
C HIS A 228 -20.67 -2.78 5.48
N ASP A 229 -19.80 -2.51 4.52
CA ASP A 229 -18.97 -3.55 3.93
C ASP A 229 -18.11 -4.18 5.03
N LYS A 230 -18.11 -5.50 5.11
CA LYS A 230 -17.30 -6.21 6.09
C LYS A 230 -15.93 -6.50 5.47
N ALA A 231 -14.88 -6.02 6.13
CA ALA A 231 -13.53 -6.45 5.78
C ALA A 231 -13.39 -7.96 6.07
N VAL A 232 -13.07 -8.72 5.04
CA VAL A 232 -12.81 -10.15 5.13
C VAL A 232 -11.32 -10.36 5.40
N ARG A 233 -10.99 -11.10 6.46
CA ARG A 233 -9.62 -11.51 6.71
C ARG A 233 -9.22 -12.61 5.73
N ILE A 234 -8.11 -12.42 5.03
CA ILE A 234 -7.56 -13.40 4.10
C ILE A 234 -6.75 -14.43 4.90
N GLY A 235 -7.00 -15.71 4.62
CA GLY A 235 -6.17 -16.81 5.14
C GLY A 235 -4.80 -16.81 4.45
N LEU A 236 -3.76 -16.43 5.18
CA LEU A 236 -2.39 -16.38 4.66
C LEU A 236 -1.72 -17.76 4.77
N ARG A 237 -1.00 -18.16 3.73
CA ARG A 237 -0.18 -19.36 3.75
C ARG A 237 1.03 -19.13 4.65
N ARG A 238 1.47 -20.19 5.33
CA ARG A 238 2.65 -20.14 6.19
C ARG A 238 3.74 -21.05 5.61
N PHE A 239 4.87 -20.46 5.26
CA PHE A 239 6.06 -21.21 4.89
C PHE A 239 6.74 -21.75 6.15
N PRO A 240 7.09 -23.04 6.22
CA PRO A 240 7.93 -23.59 7.29
C PRO A 240 9.28 -22.87 7.35
N ARG A 241 9.85 -22.75 8.56
CA ARG A 241 11.13 -22.04 8.76
C ARG A 241 12.25 -22.53 7.82
N GLY A 242 12.35 -23.84 7.62
CA GLY A 242 13.35 -24.42 6.71
C GLY A 242 13.17 -23.93 5.26
N GLN A 243 11.92 -23.73 4.80
CA GLN A 243 11.66 -23.20 3.48
C GLN A 243 12.03 -21.72 3.38
N LEU A 244 11.78 -20.91 4.42
CA LEU A 244 12.20 -19.50 4.43
C LEU A 244 13.71 -19.34 4.39
N ILE A 245 14.45 -20.18 5.13
CA ILE A 245 15.91 -20.21 5.09
C ILE A 245 16.38 -20.55 3.68
N ARG A 246 15.82 -21.60 3.11
CA ARG A 246 16.17 -22.05 1.76
C ARG A 246 15.83 -20.99 0.70
N MET A 247 14.63 -20.39 0.77
CA MET A 247 14.23 -19.31 -0.10
C MET A 247 15.26 -18.19 -0.09
N ARG A 248 15.67 -17.77 1.07
CA ARG A 248 16.64 -16.70 1.21
C ARG A 248 18.01 -17.03 0.65
N GLU A 249 18.50 -18.25 0.87
CA GLU A 249 19.75 -18.71 0.29
C GLU A 249 19.66 -18.64 -1.25
N GLU A 250 18.63 -19.21 -1.85
CA GLU A 250 18.42 -19.19 -3.29
C GLU A 250 18.31 -17.77 -3.86
N LEU A 251 17.56 -16.88 -3.18
CA LEU A 251 17.44 -15.46 -3.56
C LEU A 251 18.79 -14.73 -3.49
N SER A 252 19.61 -15.03 -2.47
CA SER A 252 20.96 -14.46 -2.33
C SER A 252 21.90 -14.91 -3.44
N TYR A 253 21.81 -16.17 -3.88
CA TYR A 253 22.57 -16.66 -5.04
C TYR A 253 22.11 -15.99 -6.33
N ALA A 254 20.79 -15.94 -6.56
CA ALA A 254 20.19 -15.33 -7.75
C ALA A 254 20.49 -13.83 -7.87
N LYS A 255 20.45 -13.08 -6.76
CA LYS A 255 20.83 -11.65 -6.72
C LYS A 255 22.27 -11.43 -7.20
N ARG A 256 23.17 -12.36 -6.91
CA ARG A 256 24.59 -12.30 -7.31
C ARG A 256 24.86 -12.92 -8.69
N GLY A 257 23.82 -13.43 -9.36
CA GLY A 257 23.98 -14.14 -10.64
C GLY A 257 24.77 -15.43 -10.53
N LEU A 258 24.84 -16.05 -9.34
CA LEU A 258 25.61 -17.25 -9.07
C LEU A 258 24.82 -18.51 -9.39
N PRO A 259 25.45 -19.59 -9.85
CA PRO A 259 24.78 -20.86 -10.06
C PRO A 259 24.22 -21.41 -8.75
N MET A 260 23.02 -22.01 -8.82
CA MET A 260 22.36 -22.62 -7.66
C MET A 260 23.11 -23.87 -7.20
N ARG A 261 23.18 -24.07 -5.89
CA ARG A 261 23.74 -25.26 -5.26
C ARG A 261 22.63 -26.20 -4.78
N GLY A 262 22.74 -27.47 -5.08
CA GLY A 262 21.77 -28.50 -4.70
C GLY A 262 20.49 -28.46 -5.51
N THR A 263 19.42 -29.07 -5.00
CA THR A 263 18.10 -29.10 -5.67
C THR A 263 17.35 -27.81 -5.37
N PRO A 264 17.03 -26.99 -6.38
CA PRO A 264 16.31 -25.74 -6.18
C PRO A 264 14.84 -26.00 -5.80
N MET A 265 14.30 -25.15 -4.92
CA MET A 265 12.90 -25.20 -4.50
C MET A 265 12.05 -24.07 -5.08
N PHE A 266 12.69 -22.95 -5.42
CA PHE A 266 11.98 -21.71 -5.78
C PHE A 266 12.31 -21.25 -7.22
N GLU A 267 12.88 -22.14 -8.04
CA GLU A 267 13.09 -21.90 -9.47
C GLU A 267 11.73 -21.70 -10.17
N GLY A 268 11.63 -20.71 -11.03
CA GLY A 268 10.39 -20.32 -11.72
C GLY A 268 9.46 -19.43 -10.90
N LEU A 269 9.56 -19.43 -9.56
CA LEU A 269 8.80 -18.55 -8.68
C LEU A 269 9.63 -17.33 -8.25
N ALA A 270 10.73 -17.55 -7.57
CA ALA A 270 11.51 -16.48 -6.96
C ALA A 270 12.77 -16.14 -7.76
N TRP A 271 13.22 -17.04 -8.59
CA TRP A 271 14.36 -16.83 -9.47
C TRP A 271 14.25 -17.76 -10.70
N GLU A 272 15.02 -17.47 -11.73
CA GLU A 272 15.07 -18.24 -12.96
C GLU A 272 16.48 -18.33 -13.52
N LYS A 273 16.73 -19.34 -14.38
CA LYS A 273 17.97 -19.48 -15.13
C LYS A 273 17.99 -18.51 -16.31
N TYR A 274 19.15 -17.89 -16.51
CA TYR A 274 19.42 -17.01 -17.64
C TYR A 274 20.81 -17.34 -18.22
N GLY A 275 20.86 -18.25 -19.17
CA GLY A 275 22.12 -18.87 -19.61
C GLY A 275 22.78 -19.63 -18.46
N ASP A 276 24.06 -19.36 -18.23
CA ASP A 276 24.84 -19.97 -17.13
C ASP A 276 24.67 -19.23 -15.79
N ARG A 277 23.80 -18.22 -15.74
CA ARG A 277 23.55 -17.39 -14.56
C ARG A 277 22.13 -17.59 -14.04
N THR A 278 21.90 -17.04 -12.87
CA THR A 278 20.56 -16.92 -12.29
C THR A 278 20.16 -15.47 -12.15
N ARG A 279 18.86 -15.18 -12.19
CA ARG A 279 18.33 -13.86 -11.91
C ARG A 279 17.07 -13.94 -11.07
N LEU A 280 16.79 -12.89 -10.30
CA LEU A 280 15.55 -12.77 -9.54
C LEU A 280 14.38 -12.51 -10.47
N THR A 281 13.25 -13.19 -10.21
CA THR A 281 11.93 -12.81 -10.73
C THR A 281 11.40 -11.56 -10.01
N ASP A 282 10.28 -11.01 -10.44
CA ASP A 282 9.63 -9.91 -9.74
C ASP A 282 9.19 -10.32 -8.33
N PHE A 283 8.64 -11.52 -8.16
CA PHE A 283 8.37 -12.11 -6.84
C PHE A 283 9.64 -12.23 -5.99
N GLY A 284 10.73 -12.69 -6.58
CA GLY A 284 12.00 -12.86 -5.88
C GLY A 284 12.57 -11.56 -5.36
N ARG A 285 12.46 -10.46 -6.11
CA ARG A 285 12.86 -9.12 -5.65
C ARG A 285 12.07 -8.68 -4.43
N GLY A 286 10.74 -8.80 -4.48
CA GLY A 286 9.88 -8.49 -3.34
C GLY A 286 10.16 -9.38 -2.12
N TYR A 287 10.30 -10.68 -2.31
CA TYR A 287 10.62 -11.61 -1.21
C TYR A 287 11.95 -11.29 -0.55
N LEU A 288 12.99 -11.00 -1.36
CA LEU A 288 14.30 -10.64 -0.84
C LEU A 288 14.26 -9.36 -0.02
N ALA A 289 13.51 -8.36 -0.48
CA ALA A 289 13.30 -7.10 0.25
C ALA A 289 12.59 -7.34 1.59
N VAL A 290 11.48 -8.08 1.62
CA VAL A 290 10.77 -8.46 2.87
C VAL A 290 11.66 -9.21 3.84
N LEU A 291 12.54 -10.07 3.34
CA LEU A 291 13.49 -10.83 4.15
C LEU A 291 14.68 -9.96 4.64
N GLY A 292 14.74 -8.69 4.22
CA GLY A 292 15.72 -7.71 4.69
C GLY A 292 17.11 -7.85 4.07
N GLY A 293 17.27 -8.52 2.92
CA GLY A 293 18.54 -8.68 2.17
C GLY A 293 19.77 -9.11 2.97
N THR A 294 19.80 -8.80 4.26
CA THR A 294 20.90 -8.98 5.24
C THR A 294 20.53 -9.87 6.42
N TRP A 295 19.29 -10.42 6.49
CA TRP A 295 18.91 -11.27 7.64
C TRP A 295 19.85 -12.48 7.80
N THR A 296 20.50 -12.61 8.94
CA THR A 296 21.34 -13.75 9.31
C THR A 296 20.52 -14.74 10.14
N PRO A 297 20.48 -16.05 9.78
CA PRO A 297 19.87 -17.04 10.65
C PRO A 297 20.62 -17.05 11.99
N GLY A 298 19.93 -16.77 13.11
CA GLY A 298 20.55 -16.78 14.43
C GLY A 298 20.53 -15.46 15.19
N THR A 299 20.27 -14.33 14.58
CA THR A 299 19.89 -13.13 15.33
C THR A 299 18.48 -13.36 15.86
N ASN A 300 18.37 -13.46 17.19
CA ASN A 300 17.10 -13.46 17.91
C ASN A 300 16.37 -12.14 17.64
N ASP A 301 15.64 -12.08 16.54
CA ASP A 301 14.51 -11.15 16.44
C ASP A 301 13.50 -11.65 17.47
N GLY A 302 13.51 -11.13 18.69
CA GLY A 302 12.79 -11.49 19.92
C GLY A 302 11.38 -12.08 19.88
N GLY A 303 11.06 -12.76 18.82
CA GLY A 303 9.88 -13.57 18.59
C GLY A 303 10.28 -15.01 18.47
N GLY A 304 10.23 -15.74 19.60
CA GLY A 304 10.37 -17.18 19.61
C GLY A 304 9.44 -17.82 18.59
N LEU A 305 9.99 -18.63 17.72
CA LEU A 305 9.29 -19.58 16.89
C LEU A 305 8.92 -20.79 17.73
#